data_67c01c92b521ddbad0ca832dbbbf6e2f
#
_entry.id   67c01c92b521ddbad0ca832dbbbf6e2f
#
_cell.length_a   1.000
_cell.length_b   1.000
_cell.length_c   1.000
_cell.angle_alpha   90.00
_cell.angle_beta   90.00
_cell.angle_gamma   90.00
#
_symmetry.space_group_name_H-M   'P 1'
#
loop_
_entity.id
_entity.type
_entity.pdbx_description
1 polymer ?
#
loop_
_entity_poly.entity_id
_entity_poly.type
_entity_poly.pdbx_seq_one_letter_code
_entity_poly.pdbx_strand_id
1 'polypeptide(L)'
;MGKLDNKVALVTGASRGIGQAIAELFAAEGAKVVCAARTINEGDHKLEGSLSNTVQRIIEAGGNAVPVAANISEEQDCRALFDAAISAFDKVDILVNNAALNYYVPIVDYDVSKWMRAFAVNVHGPFMLSKIVLPGMIDRNQGAIINISSGSAIGPGRGPYELEGHGGTMYGASKAALERMTQGLAQEVQHHDIAVTCYSPSQVVPTPGTVYHKLVEGMDDPNGEPVDIMAKTALLLASVPAAEVNGRVTYSQQILKEFGWIDQG
;
A
#
# COMPACT_ATOMS: atom_id res chain seq x y z
N MET A 1 6.09 -16.57 -18.44
CA MET A 1 5.86 -15.13 -18.63
C MET A 1 5.04 -14.69 -17.43
N GLY A 2 5.56 -13.76 -16.63
CA GLY A 2 4.89 -13.29 -15.44
C GLY A 2 3.73 -12.33 -15.77
N LYS A 3 2.82 -12.13 -14.83
CA LYS A 3 1.64 -11.25 -15.02
C LYS A 3 2.02 -9.77 -15.16
N LEU A 4 3.20 -9.37 -14.67
CA LEU A 4 3.71 -8.00 -14.69
C LEU A 4 4.97 -7.82 -15.54
N ASP A 5 5.21 -8.71 -16.51
CA ASP A 5 6.34 -8.59 -17.43
C ASP A 5 6.38 -7.21 -18.10
N ASN A 6 7.57 -6.58 -18.10
CA ASN A 6 7.82 -5.23 -18.64
C ASN A 6 7.08 -4.08 -17.92
N LYS A 7 6.46 -4.32 -16.77
CA LYS A 7 5.90 -3.27 -15.91
C LYS A 7 6.93 -2.73 -14.92
N VAL A 8 6.75 -1.49 -14.56
CA VAL A 8 7.52 -0.83 -13.49
C VAL A 8 6.57 -0.50 -12.35
N ALA A 9 6.87 -1.03 -11.16
CA ALA A 9 6.09 -0.80 -9.95
C ALA A 9 6.87 0.06 -8.95
N LEU A 10 6.21 1.08 -8.40
CA LEU A 10 6.69 1.85 -7.25
C LEU A 10 5.89 1.45 -6.02
N VAL A 11 6.55 0.89 -5.01
CA VAL A 11 5.91 0.39 -3.78
C VAL A 11 6.41 1.17 -2.58
N THR A 12 5.52 1.89 -1.90
CA THR A 12 5.86 2.64 -0.69
C THR A 12 5.71 1.77 0.56
N GLY A 13 6.56 2.01 1.58
CA GLY A 13 6.60 1.17 2.78
C GLY A 13 7.13 -0.24 2.51
N ALA A 14 8.00 -0.41 1.51
CA ALA A 14 8.51 -1.70 1.05
C ALA A 14 9.63 -2.29 1.91
N SER A 15 10.00 -1.68 3.04
CA SER A 15 11.08 -2.18 3.91
C SER A 15 10.66 -3.39 4.76
N ARG A 16 9.39 -3.69 4.92
CA ARG A 16 8.84 -4.78 5.75
C ARG A 16 7.37 -5.07 5.48
N GLY A 17 6.88 -6.20 6.00
CA GLY A 17 5.45 -6.53 6.05
C GLY A 17 4.78 -6.55 4.67
N ILE A 18 3.59 -5.97 4.58
CA ILE A 18 2.76 -6.01 3.37
C ILE A 18 3.50 -5.41 2.15
N GLY A 19 4.14 -4.25 2.31
CA GLY A 19 4.86 -3.61 1.21
C GLY A 19 6.04 -4.41 0.69
N GLN A 20 6.79 -5.09 1.58
CA GLN A 20 7.84 -6.02 1.21
C GLN A 20 7.28 -7.21 0.41
N ALA A 21 6.22 -7.86 0.92
CA ALA A 21 5.62 -9.01 0.25
C ALA A 21 5.05 -8.64 -1.14
N ILE A 22 4.45 -7.46 -1.29
CA ILE A 22 4.00 -6.94 -2.59
C ILE A 22 5.19 -6.75 -3.53
N ALA A 23 6.27 -6.12 -3.08
CA ALA A 23 7.46 -5.86 -3.88
C ALA A 23 8.12 -7.18 -4.35
N GLU A 24 8.28 -8.16 -3.46
CA GLU A 24 8.83 -9.47 -3.77
C GLU A 24 7.96 -10.23 -4.80
N LEU A 25 6.63 -10.26 -4.60
CA LEU A 25 5.71 -10.93 -5.53
C LEU A 25 5.67 -10.22 -6.90
N PHE A 26 5.65 -8.90 -6.95
CA PHE A 26 5.65 -8.15 -8.21
C PHE A 26 6.92 -8.42 -9.02
N ALA A 27 8.08 -8.46 -8.35
CA ALA A 27 9.34 -8.82 -8.98
C ALA A 27 9.35 -10.27 -9.48
N ALA A 28 8.81 -11.22 -8.73
CA ALA A 28 8.65 -12.62 -9.15
C ALA A 28 7.72 -12.77 -10.37
N GLU A 29 6.75 -11.85 -10.53
CA GLU A 29 5.84 -11.78 -11.67
C GLU A 29 6.39 -10.92 -12.83
N GLY A 30 7.69 -10.58 -12.81
CA GLY A 30 8.40 -9.93 -13.91
C GLY A 30 8.44 -8.41 -13.88
N ALA A 31 7.89 -7.76 -12.86
CA ALA A 31 8.01 -6.31 -12.73
C ALA A 31 9.42 -5.87 -12.32
N LYS A 32 9.84 -4.68 -12.78
CA LYS A 32 10.94 -3.93 -12.17
C LYS A 32 10.37 -3.12 -11.01
N VAL A 33 10.96 -3.21 -9.82
CA VAL A 33 10.36 -2.65 -8.60
C VAL A 33 11.23 -1.54 -7.99
N VAL A 34 10.64 -0.38 -7.78
CA VAL A 34 11.19 0.69 -6.95
C VAL A 34 10.66 0.51 -5.53
N CYS A 35 11.50 0.06 -4.63
CA CYS A 35 11.18 -0.15 -3.22
C CYS A 35 11.45 1.14 -2.45
N ALA A 36 10.40 1.80 -1.93
CA ALA A 36 10.51 3.07 -1.22
C ALA A 36 10.14 2.96 0.26
N ALA A 37 10.97 3.50 1.13
CA ALA A 37 10.73 3.68 2.57
C ALA A 37 11.76 4.62 3.17
N ARG A 38 11.62 4.94 4.46
CA ARG A 38 12.62 5.71 5.21
C ARG A 38 13.79 4.88 5.72
N THR A 39 13.57 3.57 5.93
CA THR A 39 14.54 2.62 6.52
C THR A 39 15.35 1.96 5.40
N ILE A 40 16.59 2.39 5.20
CA ILE A 40 17.48 1.82 4.18
C ILE A 40 18.15 0.56 4.70
N ASN A 41 18.83 0.64 5.85
CA ASN A 41 19.60 -0.47 6.39
C ASN A 41 18.92 -1.07 7.61
N GLU A 42 19.26 -2.33 7.91
CA GLU A 42 18.85 -2.97 9.16
C GLU A 42 19.44 -2.20 10.33
N GLY A 43 18.62 -1.99 11.37
CA GLY A 43 19.00 -1.17 12.55
C GLY A 43 18.67 0.33 12.46
N ASP A 44 18.37 0.87 11.28
CA ASP A 44 17.94 2.29 11.12
C ASP A 44 16.57 2.56 11.80
N HIS A 45 15.82 1.51 12.12
CA HIS A 45 14.53 1.60 12.77
C HIS A 45 14.39 0.52 13.85
N LYS A 46 13.58 0.78 14.89
CA LYS A 46 13.30 -0.16 15.98
C LYS A 46 12.56 -1.44 15.57
N LEU A 47 11.86 -1.42 14.43
CA LEU A 47 11.22 -2.60 13.85
C LEU A 47 12.16 -3.22 12.83
N GLU A 48 12.23 -4.55 12.80
CA GLU A 48 12.98 -5.32 11.82
C GLU A 48 12.55 -5.03 10.38
N GLY A 49 13.48 -5.19 9.44
CA GLY A 49 13.31 -5.03 8.01
C GLY A 49 13.82 -3.70 7.47
N SER A 50 14.38 -3.77 6.26
CA SER A 50 15.00 -2.65 5.56
C SER A 50 14.78 -2.75 4.05
N LEU A 51 14.99 -1.64 3.33
CA LEU A 51 14.95 -1.65 1.86
C LEU A 51 16.09 -2.50 1.29
N SER A 52 17.27 -2.43 1.90
CA SER A 52 18.43 -3.24 1.47
C SER A 52 18.10 -4.72 1.50
N ASN A 53 17.49 -5.21 2.59
CA ASN A 53 17.09 -6.61 2.70
C ASN A 53 16.01 -6.99 1.67
N THR A 54 14.99 -6.17 1.49
CA THR A 54 13.93 -6.43 0.50
C THR A 54 14.50 -6.52 -0.91
N VAL A 55 15.32 -5.54 -1.30
CA VAL A 55 15.93 -5.51 -2.64
C VAL A 55 16.91 -6.67 -2.85
N GLN A 56 17.72 -6.99 -1.83
CA GLN A 56 18.63 -8.12 -1.91
C GLN A 56 17.87 -9.43 -2.16
N ARG A 57 16.80 -9.70 -1.42
CA ARG A 57 15.96 -10.89 -1.61
C ARG A 57 15.34 -10.97 -3.01
N ILE A 58 14.88 -9.84 -3.55
CA ILE A 58 14.37 -9.76 -4.93
C ILE A 58 15.46 -10.11 -5.93
N ILE A 59 16.66 -9.56 -5.79
CA ILE A 59 17.79 -9.82 -6.70
C ILE A 59 18.27 -11.28 -6.60
N GLU A 60 18.38 -11.83 -5.40
CA GLU A 60 18.74 -13.23 -5.18
C GLU A 60 17.73 -14.20 -5.79
N ALA A 61 16.44 -13.82 -5.84
CA ALA A 61 15.39 -14.56 -6.53
C ALA A 61 15.38 -14.36 -8.06
N GLY A 62 16.30 -13.57 -8.62
CA GLY A 62 16.41 -13.29 -10.07
C GLY A 62 15.53 -12.13 -10.56
N GLY A 63 14.89 -11.39 -9.66
CA GLY A 63 14.11 -10.20 -9.99
C GLY A 63 14.97 -8.93 -10.15
N ASN A 64 14.30 -7.80 -10.41
CA ASN A 64 14.96 -6.51 -10.60
C ASN A 64 14.32 -5.46 -9.68
N ALA A 65 15.09 -4.90 -8.75
CA ALA A 65 14.61 -3.87 -7.85
C ALA A 65 15.70 -2.86 -7.47
N VAL A 66 15.28 -1.65 -7.11
CA VAL A 66 16.15 -0.59 -6.56
C VAL A 66 15.56 -0.02 -5.26
N PRO A 67 16.39 0.25 -4.24
CA PRO A 67 15.96 0.91 -3.02
C PRO A 67 16.00 2.42 -3.19
N VAL A 68 14.97 3.13 -2.72
CA VAL A 68 14.94 4.61 -2.68
C VAL A 68 14.47 5.07 -1.31
N ALA A 69 15.33 5.84 -0.61
CA ALA A 69 14.96 6.49 0.64
C ALA A 69 13.96 7.61 0.37
N ALA A 70 12.80 7.60 0.99
CA ALA A 70 11.82 8.66 0.85
C ALA A 70 10.92 8.80 2.07
N ASN A 71 10.67 10.01 2.49
CA ASN A 71 9.62 10.38 3.43
C ASN A 71 8.40 10.90 2.67
N ILE A 72 7.42 10.05 2.39
CA ILE A 72 6.26 10.42 1.57
C ILE A 72 5.33 11.48 2.20
N SER A 73 5.61 11.95 3.43
CA SER A 73 4.92 13.13 3.98
C SER A 73 5.40 14.46 3.37
N GLU A 74 6.52 14.45 2.62
CA GLU A 74 7.16 15.61 2.05
C GLU A 74 7.07 15.59 0.52
N GLU A 75 6.55 16.66 -0.08
CA GLU A 75 6.38 16.75 -1.54
C GLU A 75 7.72 16.63 -2.29
N GLN A 76 8.78 17.24 -1.75
CA GLN A 76 10.10 17.15 -2.35
C GLN A 76 10.62 15.73 -2.42
N ASP A 77 10.43 14.93 -1.36
CA ASP A 77 10.83 13.51 -1.34
C ASP A 77 9.97 12.68 -2.30
N CYS A 78 8.67 12.97 -2.43
CA CYS A 78 7.81 12.31 -3.41
C CYS A 78 8.27 12.58 -4.85
N ARG A 79 8.70 13.82 -5.17
CA ARG A 79 9.27 14.17 -6.47
C ARG A 79 10.60 13.46 -6.72
N ALA A 80 11.52 13.52 -5.74
CA ALA A 80 12.81 12.83 -5.84
C ALA A 80 12.66 11.31 -6.00
N LEU A 81 11.68 10.70 -5.32
CA LEU A 81 11.33 9.29 -5.47
C LEU A 81 10.87 8.96 -6.89
N PHE A 82 10.00 9.78 -7.47
CA PHE A 82 9.55 9.63 -8.84
C PHE A 82 10.70 9.78 -9.83
N ASP A 83 11.54 10.82 -9.68
CA ASP A 83 12.70 11.08 -10.55
C ASP A 83 13.69 9.90 -10.49
N ALA A 84 13.91 9.31 -9.30
CA ALA A 84 14.72 8.11 -9.15
C ALA A 84 14.11 6.89 -9.88
N ALA A 85 12.77 6.74 -9.81
CA ALA A 85 12.07 5.67 -10.54
C ALA A 85 12.22 5.82 -12.07
N ILE A 86 12.05 7.05 -12.58
CA ILE A 86 12.26 7.36 -14.00
C ILE A 86 13.71 7.12 -14.42
N SER A 87 14.67 7.56 -13.61
CA SER A 87 16.10 7.34 -13.89
C SER A 87 16.48 5.85 -13.93
N ALA A 88 15.86 5.03 -13.08
CA ALA A 88 16.16 3.60 -13.02
C ALA A 88 15.47 2.78 -14.12
N PHE A 89 14.22 3.14 -14.48
CA PHE A 89 13.34 2.28 -15.28
C PHE A 89 12.46 3.00 -16.30
N ASP A 90 12.68 4.28 -16.55
CA ASP A 90 12.06 5.15 -17.56
C ASP A 90 10.56 5.47 -17.35
N LYS A 91 9.85 4.74 -16.52
CA LYS A 91 8.40 4.92 -16.30
C LYS A 91 7.95 4.40 -14.94
N VAL A 92 6.70 4.70 -14.57
CA VAL A 92 5.96 4.03 -13.49
C VAL A 92 4.62 3.58 -14.07
N ASP A 93 4.38 2.27 -14.10
CA ASP A 93 3.12 1.68 -14.57
C ASP A 93 2.17 1.35 -13.40
N ILE A 94 2.74 1.05 -12.24
CA ILE A 94 1.99 0.65 -11.04
C ILE A 94 2.50 1.46 -9.84
N LEU A 95 1.59 2.12 -9.13
CA LEU A 95 1.87 2.78 -7.85
C LEU A 95 1.14 2.02 -6.74
N VAL A 96 1.87 1.57 -5.72
CA VAL A 96 1.30 0.98 -4.51
C VAL A 96 1.54 1.91 -3.32
N ASN A 97 0.49 2.59 -2.88
CA ASN A 97 0.47 3.42 -1.68
C ASN A 97 0.19 2.53 -0.46
N ASN A 98 1.25 1.90 0.07
CA ASN A 98 1.17 1.01 1.22
C ASN A 98 1.73 1.65 2.51
N ALA A 99 2.67 2.58 2.42
CA ALA A 99 3.21 3.21 3.62
C ALA A 99 2.12 3.87 4.47
N ALA A 100 2.10 3.57 5.76
CA ALA A 100 1.13 4.12 6.69
C ALA A 100 1.75 4.39 8.07
N LEU A 101 1.11 5.27 8.82
CA LEU A 101 1.48 5.63 10.18
C LEU A 101 0.24 5.58 11.06
N ASN A 102 0.36 4.97 12.22
CA ASN A 102 -0.68 4.94 13.23
C ASN A 102 -0.11 5.20 14.64
N TYR A 103 -0.93 5.85 15.46
CA TYR A 103 -0.71 6.05 16.90
C TYR A 103 -2.02 5.68 17.60
N TYR A 104 -2.08 4.59 18.31
CA TYR A 104 -3.29 4.20 19.05
C TYR A 104 -3.43 5.04 20.32
N VAL A 105 -3.96 6.27 20.16
CA VAL A 105 -4.11 7.25 21.24
C VAL A 105 -5.52 7.82 21.22
N PRO A 106 -6.26 7.85 22.34
CA PRO A 106 -7.54 8.53 22.44
C PRO A 106 -7.45 10.01 22.03
N ILE A 107 -8.52 10.56 21.46
CA ILE A 107 -8.51 11.95 20.94
C ILE A 107 -8.18 12.98 22.02
N VAL A 108 -8.63 12.77 23.24
CA VAL A 108 -8.38 13.69 24.36
C VAL A 108 -6.87 13.84 24.67
N ASP A 109 -6.09 12.78 24.44
CA ASP A 109 -4.64 12.75 24.70
C ASP A 109 -3.83 12.89 23.41
N TYR A 110 -4.49 13.13 22.27
CA TYR A 110 -3.83 13.11 20.99
C TYR A 110 -3.04 14.39 20.72
N ASP A 111 -1.73 14.26 20.51
CA ASP A 111 -0.88 15.37 20.07
C ASP A 111 -1.25 15.79 18.65
N VAL A 112 -1.55 17.08 18.44
CA VAL A 112 -1.91 17.65 17.14
C VAL A 112 -0.82 17.39 16.10
N SER A 113 0.46 17.46 16.47
CA SER A 113 1.57 17.20 15.56
C SER A 113 1.61 15.75 15.07
N LYS A 114 1.24 14.79 15.93
CA LYS A 114 1.12 13.38 15.55
C LYS A 114 -0.07 13.15 14.61
N TRP A 115 -1.20 13.82 14.86
CA TRP A 115 -2.35 13.80 13.96
C TRP A 115 -1.97 14.30 12.58
N MET A 116 -1.40 15.50 12.48
CA MET A 116 -0.99 16.10 11.21
C MET A 116 0.03 15.21 10.46
N ARG A 117 1.01 14.65 11.17
CA ARG A 117 1.98 13.74 10.58
C ARG A 117 1.35 12.47 10.02
N ALA A 118 0.38 11.90 10.73
CA ALA A 118 -0.31 10.70 10.27
C ALA A 118 -1.12 10.98 9.00
N PHE A 119 -1.84 12.09 8.92
CA PHE A 119 -2.53 12.52 7.71
C PHE A 119 -1.56 12.83 6.56
N ALA A 120 -0.42 13.46 6.85
CA ALA A 120 0.62 13.72 5.85
C ALA A 120 1.12 12.40 5.20
N VAL A 121 1.31 11.34 5.99
CA VAL A 121 1.72 10.03 5.47
C VAL A 121 0.56 9.29 4.81
N ASN A 122 -0.59 9.19 5.49
CA ASN A 122 -1.67 8.26 5.09
C ASN A 122 -2.56 8.81 3.97
N VAL A 123 -2.61 10.13 3.80
CA VAL A 123 -3.51 10.81 2.84
C VAL A 123 -2.74 11.68 1.86
N HIS A 124 -1.92 12.62 2.35
CA HIS A 124 -1.22 13.56 1.48
C HIS A 124 -0.14 12.87 0.64
N GLY A 125 0.61 11.90 1.21
CA GLY A 125 1.61 11.12 0.48
C GLY A 125 1.00 10.37 -0.73
N PRO A 126 -0.05 9.54 -0.53
CA PRO A 126 -0.80 8.93 -1.64
C PRO A 126 -1.33 9.93 -2.66
N PHE A 127 -1.85 11.07 -2.23
CA PHE A 127 -2.28 12.15 -3.13
C PHE A 127 -1.11 12.69 -3.96
N MET A 128 0.00 13.06 -3.33
CA MET A 128 1.17 13.63 -4.01
C MET A 128 1.76 12.65 -5.02
N LEU A 129 1.96 11.39 -4.64
CA LEU A 129 2.49 10.36 -5.54
C LEU A 129 1.53 10.08 -6.70
N SER A 130 0.22 9.95 -6.44
CA SER A 130 -0.77 9.75 -7.50
C SER A 130 -0.75 10.92 -8.51
N LYS A 131 -0.75 12.16 -8.02
CA LYS A 131 -0.64 13.37 -8.84
C LYS A 131 0.61 13.37 -9.73
N ILE A 132 1.74 12.88 -9.22
CA ILE A 132 3.02 12.87 -9.93
C ILE A 132 3.06 11.78 -11.01
N VAL A 133 2.54 10.57 -10.76
CA VAL A 133 2.60 9.45 -11.70
C VAL A 133 1.53 9.53 -12.80
N LEU A 134 0.37 10.13 -12.50
CA LEU A 134 -0.80 10.16 -13.39
C LEU A 134 -0.54 10.73 -14.78
N PRO A 135 0.17 11.85 -14.98
CA PRO A 135 0.40 12.39 -16.33
C PRO A 135 1.02 11.34 -17.27
N GLY A 136 2.06 10.64 -16.81
CA GLY A 136 2.69 9.58 -17.61
C GLY A 136 1.79 8.35 -17.82
N MET A 137 0.91 8.01 -16.89
CA MET A 137 -0.08 6.95 -17.08
C MET A 137 -1.16 7.36 -18.09
N ILE A 138 -1.63 8.61 -18.06
CA ILE A 138 -2.61 9.16 -18.99
C ILE A 138 -2.02 9.20 -20.42
N ASP A 139 -0.79 9.69 -20.60
CA ASP A 139 -0.12 9.78 -21.89
C ASP A 139 0.04 8.40 -22.55
N ARG A 140 0.29 7.36 -21.75
CA ARG A 140 0.37 5.97 -22.22
C ARG A 140 -0.98 5.26 -22.28
N ASN A 141 -2.04 5.89 -21.79
CA ASN A 141 -3.36 5.30 -21.60
C ASN A 141 -3.30 3.95 -20.86
N GLN A 142 -2.45 3.83 -19.85
CA GLN A 142 -2.25 2.60 -19.08
C GLN A 142 -1.66 2.90 -17.70
N GLY A 143 -2.23 2.30 -16.65
CA GLY A 143 -1.68 2.42 -15.29
C GLY A 143 -2.51 1.69 -14.24
N ALA A 144 -1.90 1.51 -13.05
CA ALA A 144 -2.61 1.04 -11.86
C ALA A 144 -2.15 1.81 -10.63
N ILE A 145 -3.09 2.34 -9.85
CA ILE A 145 -2.84 2.97 -8.55
C ILE A 145 -3.60 2.14 -7.50
N ILE A 146 -2.86 1.56 -6.57
CA ILE A 146 -3.39 0.67 -5.55
C ILE A 146 -3.13 1.29 -4.18
N ASN A 147 -4.20 1.59 -3.46
CA ASN A 147 -4.15 2.15 -2.11
C ASN A 147 -4.45 1.08 -1.07
N ILE A 148 -3.60 0.94 -0.06
CA ILE A 148 -3.82 -0.01 1.04
C ILE A 148 -4.61 0.68 2.15
N SER A 149 -5.86 0.24 2.34
CA SER A 149 -6.76 0.72 3.39
C SER A 149 -6.72 -0.16 4.65
N SER A 150 -7.79 -0.13 5.40
CA SER A 150 -8.00 -0.90 6.63
C SER A 150 -9.50 -0.98 6.93
N GLY A 151 -9.95 -2.05 7.53
CA GLY A 151 -11.31 -2.13 8.09
C GLY A 151 -11.66 -0.98 9.06
N SER A 152 -10.64 -0.30 9.59
CA SER A 152 -10.83 0.92 10.40
C SER A 152 -11.49 2.07 9.62
N ALA A 153 -11.47 2.05 8.29
CA ALA A 153 -12.12 3.08 7.46
C ALA A 153 -13.64 3.09 7.63
N ILE A 154 -14.25 1.95 7.88
CA ILE A 154 -15.70 1.78 8.07
C ILE A 154 -16.10 1.48 9.51
N GLY A 155 -15.17 1.02 10.33
CA GLY A 155 -15.40 0.79 11.75
C GLY A 155 -15.33 2.10 12.57
N PRO A 156 -16.03 2.16 13.71
CA PRO A 156 -16.88 1.16 14.34
C PRO A 156 -18.31 1.08 13.76
N GLY A 157 -18.62 1.79 12.67
CA GLY A 157 -19.95 1.87 12.08
C GLY A 157 -20.82 2.95 12.75
N ARG A 158 -22.13 2.84 12.58
CA ARG A 158 -23.10 3.80 13.16
C ARG A 158 -23.52 3.35 14.56
N GLY A 159 -23.46 4.30 15.53
CA GLY A 159 -23.92 4.05 16.90
C GLY A 159 -25.42 3.84 17.04
N PRO A 160 -25.89 3.59 18.31
CA PRO A 160 -25.13 3.69 19.56
C PRO A 160 -24.10 2.55 19.75
N TYR A 161 -23.04 2.82 20.54
CA TYR A 161 -21.94 1.87 20.78
C TYR A 161 -22.01 1.30 22.19
N GLU A 162 -21.73 -0.01 22.33
CA GLU A 162 -21.69 -0.70 23.62
C GLU A 162 -20.29 -0.72 24.24
N LEU A 163 -19.24 -0.55 23.43
CA LEU A 163 -17.85 -0.62 23.88
C LEU A 163 -17.13 0.70 23.61
N GLU A 164 -16.21 1.05 24.49
CA GLU A 164 -15.31 2.20 24.30
C GLU A 164 -14.30 1.94 23.19
N GLY A 165 -14.01 3.00 22.42
CA GLY A 165 -12.96 2.96 21.41
C GLY A 165 -11.56 3.16 21.99
N HIS A 166 -10.57 2.47 21.44
CA HIS A 166 -9.19 2.46 21.95
C HIS A 166 -8.22 3.24 21.06
N GLY A 167 -8.55 4.48 20.66
CA GLY A 167 -7.62 5.37 19.96
C GLY A 167 -7.47 5.13 18.46
N GLY A 168 -8.43 4.47 17.81
CA GLY A 168 -8.45 4.22 16.36
C GLY A 168 -8.95 5.38 15.49
N THR A 169 -9.45 6.46 16.09
CA THR A 169 -10.18 7.55 15.39
C THR A 169 -9.33 8.21 14.29
N MET A 170 -8.09 8.58 14.58
CA MET A 170 -7.20 9.21 13.58
C MET A 170 -6.95 8.27 12.39
N TYR A 171 -6.63 7.02 12.69
CA TYR A 171 -6.31 6.05 11.65
C TYR A 171 -7.52 5.75 10.77
N GLY A 172 -8.66 5.47 11.38
CA GLY A 172 -9.93 5.27 10.67
C GLY A 172 -10.29 6.46 9.79
N ALA A 173 -10.23 7.70 10.32
CA ALA A 173 -10.50 8.90 9.55
C ALA A 173 -9.55 9.03 8.34
N SER A 174 -8.24 8.76 8.52
CA SER A 174 -7.26 8.82 7.42
C SER A 174 -7.52 7.77 6.35
N LYS A 175 -7.92 6.55 6.74
CA LYS A 175 -8.23 5.47 5.80
C LYS A 175 -9.55 5.68 5.09
N ALA A 176 -10.58 6.22 5.75
CA ALA A 176 -11.82 6.65 5.10
C ALA A 176 -11.58 7.76 4.06
N ALA A 177 -10.71 8.73 4.38
CA ALA A 177 -10.29 9.76 3.42
C ALA A 177 -9.57 9.15 2.20
N LEU A 178 -8.70 8.17 2.40
CA LEU A 178 -7.98 7.47 1.33
C LEU A 178 -8.96 6.69 0.42
N GLU A 179 -9.93 5.99 0.99
CA GLU A 179 -10.96 5.27 0.22
C GLU A 179 -11.80 6.24 -0.61
N ARG A 180 -12.24 7.36 -0.03
CA ARG A 180 -13.02 8.37 -0.75
C ARG A 180 -12.19 9.05 -1.87
N MET A 181 -10.90 9.32 -1.61
CA MET A 181 -9.98 9.84 -2.62
C MET A 181 -9.82 8.84 -3.78
N THR A 182 -9.68 7.55 -3.48
CA THR A 182 -9.61 6.49 -4.49
C THR A 182 -10.79 6.53 -5.45
N GLN A 183 -12.02 6.59 -4.92
CA GLN A 183 -13.24 6.63 -5.73
C GLN A 183 -13.32 7.90 -6.60
N GLY A 184 -12.93 9.06 -6.03
CA GLY A 184 -12.90 10.32 -6.77
C GLY A 184 -11.90 10.26 -7.94
N LEU A 185 -10.68 9.82 -7.67
CA LEU A 185 -9.64 9.72 -8.68
C LEU A 185 -9.98 8.69 -9.76
N ALA A 186 -10.56 7.55 -9.37
CA ALA A 186 -11.04 6.53 -10.33
C ALA A 186 -12.06 7.10 -11.31
N GLN A 187 -12.96 7.98 -10.83
CA GLN A 187 -13.95 8.65 -11.67
C GLN A 187 -13.29 9.66 -12.62
N GLU A 188 -12.27 10.40 -12.16
CA GLU A 188 -11.56 11.38 -12.99
C GLU A 188 -10.81 10.73 -14.16
N VAL A 189 -10.29 9.50 -13.97
CA VAL A 189 -9.53 8.78 -14.99
C VAL A 189 -10.31 7.69 -15.73
N GLN A 190 -11.63 7.61 -15.56
CA GLN A 190 -12.47 6.53 -16.09
C GLN A 190 -12.42 6.34 -17.62
N HIS A 191 -11.95 7.35 -18.35
CA HIS A 191 -11.82 7.28 -19.82
C HIS A 191 -10.45 6.78 -20.28
N HIS A 192 -9.57 6.49 -19.33
CA HIS A 192 -8.25 5.91 -19.57
C HIS A 192 -8.23 4.46 -19.09
N ASP A 193 -7.33 3.65 -19.65
CA ASP A 193 -7.09 2.30 -19.16
C ASP A 193 -6.20 2.34 -17.90
N ILE A 194 -6.71 3.04 -16.87
CA ILE A 194 -6.05 3.24 -15.58
C ILE A 194 -6.98 2.73 -14.48
N ALA A 195 -6.50 1.76 -13.70
CA ALA A 195 -7.19 1.27 -12.52
C ALA A 195 -6.76 2.05 -11.27
N VAL A 196 -7.69 2.69 -10.58
CA VAL A 196 -7.45 3.27 -9.25
C VAL A 196 -8.30 2.51 -8.24
N THR A 197 -7.65 1.78 -7.35
CA THR A 197 -8.29 0.83 -6.45
C THR A 197 -7.83 1.00 -5.02
N CYS A 198 -8.66 0.55 -4.08
CA CYS A 198 -8.34 0.50 -2.67
C CYS A 198 -8.76 -0.84 -2.07
N TYR A 199 -7.92 -1.44 -1.23
CA TYR A 199 -8.31 -2.64 -0.52
C TYR A 199 -7.78 -2.69 0.91
N SER A 200 -8.56 -3.36 1.75
CA SER A 200 -8.26 -3.63 3.15
C SER A 200 -7.94 -5.10 3.35
N PRO A 201 -7.11 -5.46 4.33
CA PRO A 201 -7.03 -6.86 4.75
C PRO A 201 -8.38 -7.31 5.31
N SER A 202 -8.73 -8.58 5.10
CA SER A 202 -9.96 -9.18 5.66
C SER A 202 -9.83 -9.49 7.14
N GLN A 203 -8.59 -9.72 7.60
CA GLN A 203 -8.21 -9.89 9.00
C GLN A 203 -6.91 -9.12 9.26
N VAL A 204 -6.51 -8.96 10.54
CA VAL A 204 -5.24 -8.29 10.86
C VAL A 204 -4.09 -9.09 10.28
N VAL A 205 -3.21 -8.44 9.52
CA VAL A 205 -2.03 -9.11 8.92
C VAL A 205 -0.88 -9.11 9.93
N PRO A 206 -0.32 -10.27 10.31
CA PRO A 206 0.88 -10.33 11.13
C PRO A 206 2.06 -9.66 10.40
N THR A 207 2.58 -8.60 10.99
CA THR A 207 3.74 -7.83 10.52
C THR A 207 4.53 -7.33 11.72
N PRO A 208 5.80 -6.95 11.57
CA PRO A 208 6.54 -6.34 12.68
C PRO A 208 5.80 -5.15 13.33
N GLY A 209 5.02 -4.40 12.54
CA GLY A 209 4.23 -3.28 13.06
C GLY A 209 3.01 -3.71 13.86
N THR A 210 2.25 -4.69 13.40
CA THR A 210 1.04 -5.18 14.10
C THR A 210 1.40 -5.96 15.37
N VAL A 211 2.52 -6.71 15.36
CA VAL A 211 3.08 -7.35 16.56
C VAL A 211 3.52 -6.29 17.58
N TYR A 212 4.24 -5.25 17.14
CA TYR A 212 4.67 -4.16 18.01
C TYR A 212 3.50 -3.45 18.69
N HIS A 213 2.40 -3.25 17.96
CA HIS A 213 1.17 -2.64 18.50
C HIS A 213 0.23 -3.64 19.22
N LYS A 214 0.66 -4.91 19.36
CA LYS A 214 -0.13 -5.97 20.01
C LYS A 214 -1.53 -6.18 19.39
N LEU A 215 -1.61 -6.03 18.08
CA LEU A 215 -2.83 -6.30 17.31
C LEU A 215 -2.93 -7.77 16.93
N VAL A 216 -1.83 -8.48 17.00
CA VAL A 216 -1.68 -9.93 16.81
C VAL A 216 -0.73 -10.44 17.88
N GLU A 217 -0.79 -11.75 18.20
CA GLU A 217 0.05 -12.38 19.22
C GLU A 217 1.51 -12.52 18.76
N GLY A 218 1.72 -12.74 17.46
CA GLY A 218 3.04 -12.92 16.85
C GLY A 218 2.96 -12.95 15.33
N MET A 219 4.08 -13.22 14.68
CA MET A 219 4.14 -13.33 13.21
C MET A 219 3.36 -14.55 12.69
N ASP A 220 3.19 -15.58 13.52
CA ASP A 220 2.49 -16.83 13.19
C ASP A 220 1.08 -16.88 13.83
N ASP A 221 0.46 -15.73 14.12
CA ASP A 221 -0.89 -15.67 14.71
C ASP A 221 -1.90 -16.40 13.79
N PRO A 222 -2.54 -17.48 14.26
CA PRO A 222 -3.46 -18.27 13.44
C PRO A 222 -4.75 -17.52 13.07
N ASN A 223 -5.08 -16.45 13.77
CA ASN A 223 -6.22 -15.59 13.48
C ASN A 223 -5.84 -14.44 12.52
N GLY A 224 -4.56 -14.33 12.17
CA GLY A 224 -4.07 -13.32 11.26
C GLY A 224 -4.29 -13.70 9.79
N GLU A 225 -4.44 -12.68 8.93
CA GLU A 225 -4.39 -12.91 7.48
C GLU A 225 -2.94 -13.08 7.02
N PRO A 226 -2.59 -14.16 6.31
CA PRO A 226 -1.27 -14.32 5.74
C PRO A 226 -0.90 -13.15 4.81
N VAL A 227 0.32 -12.64 4.94
CA VAL A 227 0.77 -11.46 4.17
C VAL A 227 0.75 -11.67 2.66
N ASP A 228 0.86 -12.92 2.20
CA ASP A 228 0.80 -13.29 0.79
C ASP A 228 -0.60 -13.09 0.19
N ILE A 229 -1.66 -13.14 0.97
CA ILE A 229 -3.02 -12.78 0.53
C ILE A 229 -3.08 -11.30 0.12
N MET A 230 -2.44 -10.41 0.91
CA MET A 230 -2.34 -9.00 0.55
C MET A 230 -1.51 -8.79 -0.73
N ALA A 231 -0.40 -9.50 -0.87
CA ALA A 231 0.44 -9.42 -2.07
C ALA A 231 -0.30 -9.96 -3.32
N LYS A 232 -1.01 -11.09 -3.21
CA LYS A 232 -1.83 -11.64 -4.29
C LYS A 232 -2.95 -10.68 -4.71
N THR A 233 -3.58 -10.01 -3.74
CA THR A 233 -4.62 -9.00 -4.03
C THR A 233 -4.04 -7.81 -4.81
N ALA A 234 -2.88 -7.29 -4.40
CA ALA A 234 -2.20 -6.25 -5.17
C ALA A 234 -1.86 -6.71 -6.59
N LEU A 235 -1.37 -7.96 -6.74
CA LEU A 235 -1.07 -8.54 -8.06
C LEU A 235 -2.32 -8.65 -8.93
N LEU A 236 -3.44 -9.12 -8.40
CA LEU A 236 -4.71 -9.16 -9.12
C LEU A 236 -5.09 -7.76 -9.60
N LEU A 237 -5.15 -6.78 -8.70
CA LEU A 237 -5.57 -5.41 -9.01
C LEU A 237 -4.62 -4.70 -10.00
N ALA A 238 -3.36 -5.12 -10.07
CA ALA A 238 -2.37 -4.59 -11.03
C ALA A 238 -2.40 -5.27 -12.39
N SER A 239 -3.01 -6.45 -12.53
CA SER A 239 -2.88 -7.31 -13.71
C SER A 239 -4.17 -7.57 -14.48
N VAL A 240 -5.33 -7.36 -13.86
CA VAL A 240 -6.63 -7.48 -14.56
C VAL A 240 -6.96 -6.18 -15.32
N PRO A 241 -7.85 -6.22 -16.32
CA PRO A 241 -8.28 -5.03 -17.06
C PRO A 241 -8.82 -3.94 -16.13
N ALA A 242 -8.42 -2.69 -16.36
CA ALA A 242 -8.85 -1.57 -15.53
C ALA A 242 -10.38 -1.46 -15.43
N ALA A 243 -11.11 -1.73 -16.51
CA ALA A 243 -12.57 -1.70 -16.55
C ALA A 243 -13.25 -2.63 -15.52
N GLU A 244 -12.57 -3.69 -15.07
CA GLU A 244 -13.14 -4.66 -14.11
C GLU A 244 -12.94 -4.23 -12.66
N VAL A 245 -11.92 -3.40 -12.39
CA VAL A 245 -11.53 -3.08 -11.01
C VAL A 245 -11.46 -1.59 -10.69
N ASN A 246 -11.49 -0.69 -11.66
CA ASN A 246 -11.40 0.75 -11.41
C ASN A 246 -12.51 1.24 -10.46
N GLY A 247 -12.12 2.00 -9.42
CA GLY A 247 -13.03 2.51 -8.38
C GLY A 247 -13.38 1.52 -7.27
N ARG A 248 -12.88 0.27 -7.33
CA ARG A 248 -13.13 -0.72 -6.28
C ARG A 248 -12.52 -0.29 -4.96
N VAL A 249 -13.36 -0.34 -3.91
CA VAL A 249 -12.96 -0.34 -2.50
C VAL A 249 -13.44 -1.67 -1.93
N THR A 250 -12.50 -2.56 -1.55
CA THR A 250 -12.80 -3.96 -1.30
C THR A 250 -11.92 -4.55 -0.18
N TYR A 251 -12.11 -5.83 0.11
CA TYR A 251 -11.27 -6.62 1.02
C TYR A 251 -10.45 -7.65 0.25
N SER A 252 -9.26 -7.95 0.77
CA SER A 252 -8.30 -8.88 0.16
C SER A 252 -8.90 -10.21 -0.25
N GLN A 253 -9.45 -10.98 0.68
CA GLN A 253 -10.03 -12.29 0.38
C GLN A 253 -11.29 -12.17 -0.47
N GLN A 254 -12.10 -11.12 -0.27
CA GLN A 254 -13.33 -10.93 -1.04
C GLN A 254 -13.05 -10.81 -2.54
N ILE A 255 -12.14 -9.93 -2.93
CA ILE A 255 -11.82 -9.73 -4.35
C ILE A 255 -11.10 -10.94 -4.96
N LEU A 256 -10.22 -11.61 -4.20
CA LEU A 256 -9.56 -12.83 -4.66
C LEU A 256 -10.57 -13.96 -4.90
N LYS A 257 -11.57 -14.13 -4.04
CA LYS A 257 -12.67 -15.09 -4.23
C LYS A 257 -13.52 -14.73 -5.46
N GLU A 258 -13.88 -13.46 -5.61
CA GLU A 258 -14.67 -12.97 -6.76
C GLU A 258 -13.99 -13.31 -8.09
N PHE A 259 -12.66 -13.18 -8.17
CA PHE A 259 -11.89 -13.48 -9.38
C PHE A 259 -11.36 -14.93 -9.44
N GLY A 260 -11.72 -15.80 -8.49
CA GLY A 260 -11.33 -17.21 -8.49
C GLY A 260 -9.82 -17.46 -8.25
N TRP A 261 -9.13 -16.53 -7.55
CA TRP A 261 -7.72 -16.71 -7.20
C TRP A 261 -7.50 -17.46 -5.88
N ILE A 262 -8.54 -17.59 -5.08
CA ILE A 262 -8.60 -18.46 -3.90
C ILE A 262 -9.99 -19.13 -3.84
N ASP A 263 -10.09 -20.23 -3.12
CA ASP A 263 -11.34 -20.98 -2.97
C ASP A 263 -12.43 -20.15 -2.26
N GLN A 264 -13.67 -20.46 -2.56
CA GLN A 264 -14.84 -19.75 -2.00
C GLN A 264 -15.01 -19.98 -0.48
N GLY A 265 -14.44 -21.05 0.08
CA GLY A 265 -14.37 -21.37 1.51
C GLY A 265 -15.72 -21.61 2.14
#